data_08c800a61743380c8367dc01895eb8b8
#
_entry.id   08c800a61743380c8367dc01895eb8b8
#
_cell.length_a   1.000
_cell.length_b   1.000
_cell.length_c   1.000
_cell.angle_alpha   90.00
_cell.angle_beta   90.00
_cell.angle_gamma   90.00
#
_symmetry.space_group_name_H-M   'P 1'
#
loop_
_entity.id
_entity.type
_entity.pdbx_description
1 polymer ?
#
loop_
_entity_poly.entity_id
_entity_poly.type
_entity_poly.pdbx_seq_one_letter_code
_entity_poly.pdbx_strand_id
1 'polypeptide(L)'
;MNVYDSQRMTGILAPLGYELTAEPAEAALIILNTCHIRDKAAEKVYSELGRIRMLKNDSSATRPLIAVAGCVAQAEGEEILARAPAVDIVVGPQAYHRLPELIARATRTQRAAVDTEFPAIAKFDQLPQADATPSPGAAFLTVQEGCDRFCTFCVVPYTRGPEYSRPVASVVAEAERYSALGAREITLLGQNVNAYHGADEAGGSIGLGALIARVAAITGIERVR
;
A
#
# COMPACT_ATOMS: atom_id res chain seq x y z
N MET A 1 3.61 4.05 5.87
CA MET A 1 2.56 3.67 4.88
C MET A 1 3.16 3.02 3.64
N ASN A 2 3.97 3.69 2.80
CA ASN A 2 4.44 3.09 1.53
C ASN A 2 5.15 1.73 1.70
N VAL A 3 5.98 1.54 2.73
CA VAL A 3 6.60 0.24 2.99
C VAL A 3 5.56 -0.83 3.28
N TYR A 4 4.60 -0.52 4.15
CA TYR A 4 3.47 -1.40 4.45
C TYR A 4 2.65 -1.71 3.19
N ASP A 5 2.30 -0.68 2.41
CA ASP A 5 1.56 -0.85 1.15
C ASP A 5 2.33 -1.74 0.16
N SER A 6 3.66 -1.56 0.04
CA SER A 6 4.51 -2.40 -0.82
C SER A 6 4.51 -3.86 -0.36
N GLN A 7 4.64 -4.11 0.94
CA GLN A 7 4.56 -5.45 1.51
C GLN A 7 3.21 -6.11 1.23
N ARG A 8 2.11 -5.35 1.33
CA ARG A 8 0.77 -5.84 1.00
C ARG A 8 0.65 -6.21 -0.47
N MET A 9 1.13 -5.36 -1.38
CA MET A 9 1.13 -5.69 -2.81
C MET A 9 1.94 -6.95 -3.11
N THR A 10 3.10 -7.11 -2.49
CA THR A 10 3.91 -8.35 -2.60
C THR A 10 3.12 -9.56 -2.12
N GLY A 11 2.45 -9.47 -0.95
CA GLY A 11 1.65 -10.56 -0.41
C GLY A 11 0.47 -10.95 -1.31
N ILE A 12 -0.17 -9.99 -1.99
CA ILE A 12 -1.25 -10.26 -2.96
C ILE A 12 -0.73 -10.98 -4.19
N LEU A 13 0.50 -10.68 -4.63
CA LEU A 13 1.08 -11.20 -5.86
C LEU A 13 1.81 -12.54 -5.68
N ALA A 14 2.29 -12.84 -4.47
CA ALA A 14 3.00 -14.08 -4.17
C ALA A 14 2.22 -15.36 -4.54
N PRO A 15 0.90 -15.50 -4.24
CA PRO A 15 0.11 -16.66 -4.65
C PRO A 15 -0.01 -16.83 -6.16
N LEU A 16 0.27 -15.79 -6.93
CA LEU A 16 0.27 -15.80 -8.41
C LEU A 16 1.65 -16.18 -8.99
N GLY A 17 2.61 -16.52 -8.15
CA GLY A 17 3.97 -16.91 -8.54
C GLY A 17 4.91 -15.73 -8.78
N TYR A 18 4.57 -14.52 -8.34
CA TYR A 18 5.51 -13.39 -8.38
C TYR A 18 6.45 -13.44 -7.19
N GLU A 19 7.74 -13.29 -7.47
CA GLU A 19 8.81 -13.19 -6.48
C GLU A 19 9.54 -11.85 -6.62
N LEU A 20 10.10 -11.35 -5.52
CA LEU A 20 10.89 -10.12 -5.54
C LEU A 20 12.25 -10.37 -6.19
N THR A 21 12.65 -9.50 -7.11
CA THR A 21 14.00 -9.46 -7.66
C THR A 21 14.69 -8.14 -7.32
N ALA A 22 16.01 -8.18 -7.17
CA ALA A 22 16.83 -6.98 -7.02
C ALA A 22 17.19 -6.36 -8.39
N GLU A 23 17.04 -7.12 -9.49
CA GLU A 23 17.42 -6.72 -10.83
C GLU A 23 16.20 -6.27 -11.64
N PRO A 24 15.97 -4.96 -11.83
CA PRO A 24 14.83 -4.45 -12.58
C PRO A 24 14.74 -4.95 -14.02
N ALA A 25 15.90 -5.25 -14.65
CA ALA A 25 15.95 -5.75 -16.01
C ALA A 25 15.35 -7.19 -16.17
N GLU A 26 15.30 -7.96 -15.09
CA GLU A 26 14.75 -9.32 -15.06
C GLU A 26 13.29 -9.34 -14.59
N ALA A 27 12.75 -8.20 -14.18
CA ALA A 27 11.41 -8.13 -13.62
C ALA A 27 10.35 -8.30 -14.71
N ALA A 28 9.37 -9.17 -14.47
CA ALA A 28 8.16 -9.27 -15.30
C ALA A 28 7.14 -8.16 -14.98
N LEU A 29 7.21 -7.61 -13.76
CA LEU A 29 6.36 -6.52 -13.27
C LEU A 29 7.19 -5.55 -12.43
N ILE A 30 7.11 -4.27 -12.74
CA ILE A 30 7.75 -3.19 -11.98
C ILE A 30 6.65 -2.32 -11.39
N ILE A 31 6.61 -2.19 -10.06
CA ILE A 31 5.62 -1.36 -9.36
C ILE A 31 6.32 -0.16 -8.72
N LEU A 32 5.99 1.04 -9.17
CA LEU A 32 6.38 2.29 -8.51
C LEU A 32 5.31 2.66 -7.48
N ASN A 33 5.56 2.38 -6.22
CA ASN A 33 4.69 2.80 -5.12
C ASN A 33 5.01 4.24 -4.71
N THR A 34 4.10 5.14 -4.94
CA THR A 34 4.31 6.59 -4.93
C THR A 34 3.67 7.29 -3.73
N CYS A 35 4.24 8.44 -3.37
CA CYS A 35 3.71 9.32 -2.32
C CYS A 35 3.49 10.73 -2.89
N HIS A 36 2.40 11.37 -2.53
CA HIS A 36 2.04 12.72 -3.01
C HIS A 36 2.11 13.78 -1.89
N ILE A 37 3.17 13.73 -1.06
CA ILE A 37 3.34 14.70 0.04
C ILE A 37 3.89 16.05 -0.47
N ARG A 38 4.61 16.05 -1.61
CA ARG A 38 5.26 17.23 -2.18
C ARG A 38 5.23 17.15 -3.70
N ASP A 39 5.11 18.30 -4.38
CA ASP A 39 5.12 18.42 -5.85
C ASP A 39 6.34 17.75 -6.47
N LYS A 40 7.53 17.91 -5.86
CA LYS A 40 8.76 17.25 -6.30
C LYS A 40 8.71 15.72 -6.24
N ALA A 41 7.78 15.14 -5.50
CA ALA A 41 7.64 13.69 -5.46
C ALA A 41 7.00 13.15 -6.75
N ALA A 42 6.01 13.84 -7.29
CA ALA A 42 5.40 13.52 -8.58
C ALA A 42 6.43 13.61 -9.71
N GLU A 43 7.23 14.69 -9.77
CA GLU A 43 8.27 14.84 -10.80
C GLU A 43 9.33 13.72 -10.76
N LYS A 44 9.69 13.24 -9.57
CA LYS A 44 10.57 12.08 -9.42
C LYS A 44 9.96 10.80 -10.00
N VAL A 45 8.65 10.62 -9.87
CA VAL A 45 7.95 9.48 -10.46
C VAL A 45 8.13 9.47 -11.97
N TYR A 46 7.91 10.61 -12.63
CA TYR A 46 8.10 10.70 -14.08
C TYR A 46 9.55 10.52 -14.53
N SER A 47 10.51 11.03 -13.76
CA SER A 47 11.93 10.79 -14.02
C SER A 47 12.28 9.30 -13.94
N GLU A 48 11.73 8.58 -12.96
CA GLU A 48 11.93 7.15 -12.79
C GLU A 48 11.22 6.34 -13.88
N LEU A 49 9.99 6.72 -14.25
CA LEU A 49 9.28 6.12 -15.39
C LEU A 49 10.06 6.25 -16.69
N GLY A 50 10.75 7.38 -16.89
CA GLY A 50 11.66 7.58 -18.02
C GLY A 50 12.78 6.54 -18.06
N ARG A 51 13.40 6.22 -16.91
CA ARG A 51 14.46 5.20 -16.80
C ARG A 51 13.91 3.80 -17.02
N ILE A 52 12.80 3.45 -16.39
CA ILE A 52 12.16 2.13 -16.52
C ILE A 52 11.70 1.88 -17.95
N ARG A 53 11.23 2.91 -18.65
CA ARG A 53 10.88 2.81 -20.07
C ARG A 53 12.04 2.31 -20.92
N MET A 54 13.27 2.69 -20.60
CA MET A 54 14.46 2.20 -21.34
C MET A 54 14.65 0.70 -21.12
N LEU A 55 14.47 0.20 -19.89
CA LEU A 55 14.49 -1.24 -19.60
C LEU A 55 13.42 -1.99 -20.40
N LYS A 56 12.22 -1.42 -20.52
CA LYS A 56 11.12 -2.01 -21.28
C LYS A 56 11.43 -2.15 -22.78
N ASN A 57 12.26 -1.28 -23.33
CA ASN A 57 12.65 -1.29 -24.75
C ASN A 57 13.87 -2.19 -25.02
N ASP A 58 14.77 -2.36 -24.04
CA ASP A 58 16.02 -3.14 -24.20
C ASP A 58 15.81 -4.64 -23.90
N SER A 59 14.69 -5.03 -23.27
CA SER A 59 14.42 -6.42 -22.90
C SER A 59 14.09 -7.25 -24.14
N SER A 60 15.02 -8.10 -24.53
CA SER A 60 14.87 -8.99 -25.68
C SER A 60 13.95 -10.21 -25.42
N ALA A 61 13.66 -10.56 -24.16
CA ALA A 61 12.96 -11.78 -23.78
C ALA A 61 11.53 -11.55 -23.24
N THR A 62 11.32 -10.58 -22.35
CA THR A 62 10.01 -10.31 -21.75
C THR A 62 9.87 -8.81 -21.47
N ARG A 63 8.88 -8.20 -22.09
CA ARG A 63 8.56 -6.79 -21.85
C ARG A 63 7.88 -6.67 -20.46
N PRO A 64 8.50 -6.02 -19.46
CA PRO A 64 7.89 -5.89 -18.14
C PRO A 64 6.61 -5.06 -18.19
N LEU A 65 5.62 -5.42 -17.39
CA LEU A 65 4.52 -4.53 -17.08
C LEU A 65 5.00 -3.43 -16.13
N ILE A 66 4.58 -2.20 -16.35
CA ILE A 66 4.89 -1.06 -15.50
C ILE A 66 3.62 -0.61 -14.80
N ALA A 67 3.61 -0.66 -13.48
CA ALA A 67 2.51 -0.20 -12.64
C ALA A 67 2.94 1.04 -11.83
N VAL A 68 2.09 2.05 -11.80
CA VAL A 68 2.19 3.17 -10.86
C VAL A 68 1.11 3.00 -9.80
N ALA A 69 1.54 2.95 -8.54
CA ALA A 69 0.68 2.71 -7.39
C ALA A 69 0.80 3.85 -6.37
N GLY A 70 -0.17 4.02 -5.50
CA GLY A 70 -0.11 4.95 -4.39
C GLY A 70 -0.74 6.32 -4.64
N CYS A 71 -0.32 7.32 -3.85
CA CYS A 71 -1.03 8.59 -3.80
C CYS A 71 -0.88 9.43 -5.08
N VAL A 72 0.24 9.34 -5.82
CA VAL A 72 0.35 10.01 -7.13
C VAL A 72 -0.56 9.32 -8.14
N ALA A 73 -0.61 7.98 -8.14
CA ALA A 73 -1.54 7.22 -8.98
C ALA A 73 -3.00 7.64 -8.73
N GLN A 74 -3.38 7.80 -7.46
CA GLN A 74 -4.72 8.26 -7.09
C GLN A 74 -5.01 9.69 -7.54
N ALA A 75 -4.05 10.60 -7.37
CA ALA A 75 -4.25 12.02 -7.65
C ALA A 75 -4.30 12.33 -9.14
N GLU A 76 -3.47 11.66 -9.94
CA GLU A 76 -3.31 11.97 -11.37
C GLU A 76 -4.07 11.00 -12.29
N GLY A 77 -4.32 9.76 -11.83
CA GLY A 77 -5.14 8.80 -12.57
C GLY A 77 -4.69 8.61 -14.04
N GLU A 78 -5.59 8.86 -14.96
CA GLU A 78 -5.35 8.72 -16.42
C GLU A 78 -4.30 9.69 -16.97
N GLU A 79 -4.05 10.83 -16.31
CA GLU A 79 -3.02 11.77 -16.71
C GLU A 79 -1.63 11.14 -16.74
N ILE A 80 -1.38 10.16 -15.87
CA ILE A 80 -0.13 9.39 -15.88
C ILE A 80 0.08 8.71 -17.23
N LEU A 81 -0.98 8.15 -17.81
CA LEU A 81 -0.90 7.46 -19.11
C LEU A 81 -0.61 8.44 -20.25
N ALA A 82 -1.17 9.65 -20.19
CA ALA A 82 -0.91 10.71 -21.18
C ALA A 82 0.56 11.16 -21.13
N ARG A 83 1.11 11.35 -19.92
CA ARG A 83 2.50 11.79 -19.73
C ARG A 83 3.53 10.67 -19.87
N ALA A 84 3.17 9.43 -19.55
CA ALA A 84 4.04 8.26 -19.57
C ALA A 84 3.33 7.05 -20.23
N PRO A 85 3.23 7.01 -21.57
CA PRO A 85 2.50 5.95 -22.30
C PRO A 85 3.11 4.53 -22.14
N ALA A 86 4.28 4.41 -21.51
CA ALA A 86 4.88 3.11 -21.18
C ALA A 86 4.23 2.43 -19.98
N VAL A 87 3.41 3.15 -19.19
CA VAL A 87 2.72 2.62 -18.02
C VAL A 87 1.55 1.75 -18.46
N ASP A 88 1.44 0.56 -17.88
CA ASP A 88 0.39 -0.41 -18.19
C ASP A 88 -0.71 -0.42 -17.12
N ILE A 89 -0.40 -0.02 -15.88
CA ILE A 89 -1.34 -0.07 -14.76
C ILE A 89 -1.20 1.19 -13.91
N VAL A 90 -2.33 1.80 -13.56
CA VAL A 90 -2.41 2.89 -12.57
C VAL A 90 -3.39 2.47 -11.50
N VAL A 91 -2.92 2.37 -10.23
CA VAL A 91 -3.73 1.85 -9.13
C VAL A 91 -3.65 2.72 -7.88
N GLY A 92 -4.79 3.20 -7.44
CA GLY A 92 -4.91 3.97 -6.20
C GLY A 92 -4.74 3.13 -4.94
N PRO A 93 -4.46 3.76 -3.78
CA PRO A 93 -4.22 3.05 -2.52
C PRO A 93 -5.40 2.16 -2.08
N GLN A 94 -6.61 2.51 -2.44
CA GLN A 94 -7.81 1.78 -2.03
C GLN A 94 -8.11 0.57 -2.94
N ALA A 95 -7.43 0.45 -4.10
CA ALA A 95 -7.68 -0.58 -5.10
C ALA A 95 -6.58 -1.66 -5.15
N TYR A 96 -5.63 -1.71 -4.21
CA TYR A 96 -4.52 -2.70 -4.24
C TYR A 96 -4.98 -4.15 -4.28
N HIS A 97 -6.09 -4.48 -3.63
CA HIS A 97 -6.67 -5.83 -3.65
C HIS A 97 -7.06 -6.28 -5.06
N ARG A 98 -7.29 -5.36 -5.99
CA ARG A 98 -7.63 -5.63 -7.39
C ARG A 98 -6.40 -5.71 -8.32
N LEU A 99 -5.19 -5.58 -7.77
CA LEU A 99 -3.96 -5.63 -8.56
C LEU A 99 -3.84 -6.90 -9.44
N PRO A 100 -4.19 -8.12 -8.96
CA PRO A 100 -4.23 -9.32 -9.79
C PRO A 100 -5.15 -9.18 -11.03
N GLU A 101 -6.33 -8.62 -10.84
CA GLU A 101 -7.30 -8.38 -11.92
C GLU A 101 -6.76 -7.36 -12.94
N LEU A 102 -6.16 -6.27 -12.44
CA LEU A 102 -5.58 -5.23 -13.28
C LEU A 102 -4.43 -5.77 -14.16
N ILE A 103 -3.56 -6.60 -13.56
CA ILE A 103 -2.47 -7.28 -14.29
C ILE A 103 -3.05 -8.19 -15.37
N ALA A 104 -4.01 -9.04 -15.03
CA ALA A 104 -4.65 -9.95 -15.99
C ALA A 104 -5.33 -9.19 -17.12
N ARG A 105 -6.00 -8.06 -16.80
CA ARG A 105 -6.65 -7.19 -17.79
C ARG A 105 -5.63 -6.54 -18.72
N ALA A 106 -4.58 -5.92 -18.19
CA ALA A 106 -3.53 -5.27 -18.96
C ALA A 106 -2.82 -6.27 -19.89
N THR A 107 -2.49 -7.45 -19.39
CA THR A 107 -1.85 -8.53 -20.16
C THR A 107 -2.74 -9.02 -21.31
N ARG A 108 -4.02 -9.28 -21.04
CA ARG A 108 -4.96 -9.83 -22.04
C ARG A 108 -5.32 -8.81 -23.12
N THR A 109 -5.56 -7.55 -22.72
CA THR A 109 -6.08 -6.54 -23.64
C THR A 109 -4.97 -5.74 -24.33
N GLN A 110 -3.74 -5.82 -23.83
CA GLN A 110 -2.62 -4.97 -24.25
C GLN A 110 -2.95 -3.46 -24.18
N ARG A 111 -3.84 -3.09 -23.24
CA ARG A 111 -4.26 -1.73 -22.96
C ARG A 111 -4.03 -1.43 -21.50
N ALA A 112 -3.72 -0.17 -21.21
CA ALA A 112 -3.54 0.28 -19.83
C ALA A 112 -4.82 0.07 -19.01
N ALA A 113 -4.63 -0.30 -17.75
CA ALA A 113 -5.69 -0.50 -16.76
C ALA A 113 -5.56 0.54 -15.66
N VAL A 114 -6.62 1.32 -15.42
CA VAL A 114 -6.67 2.34 -14.37
C VAL A 114 -7.72 1.93 -13.35
N ASP A 115 -7.38 2.08 -12.06
CA ASP A 115 -8.31 1.92 -10.96
C ASP A 115 -7.92 2.87 -9.80
N THR A 116 -8.62 3.98 -9.74
CA THR A 116 -8.46 5.02 -8.72
C THR A 116 -9.78 5.28 -7.99
N GLU A 117 -10.72 4.35 -8.05
CA GLU A 117 -11.98 4.46 -7.36
C GLU A 117 -11.84 4.21 -5.85
N PHE A 118 -12.71 4.84 -5.07
CA PHE A 118 -12.87 4.54 -3.66
C PHE A 118 -13.97 3.49 -3.51
N PRO A 119 -13.62 2.23 -3.18
CA PRO A 119 -14.60 1.18 -3.02
C PRO A 119 -15.50 1.44 -1.81
N ALA A 120 -16.75 0.95 -1.88
CA ALA A 120 -17.70 1.03 -0.78
C ALA A 120 -17.29 0.17 0.44
N ILE A 121 -16.44 -0.84 0.23
CA ILE A 121 -15.92 -1.73 1.28
C ILE A 121 -14.47 -1.33 1.55
N ALA A 122 -14.12 -1.23 2.84
CA ALA A 122 -12.75 -0.88 3.23
C ALA A 122 -11.73 -1.89 2.66
N LYS A 123 -10.63 -1.37 2.12
CA LYS A 123 -9.59 -2.22 1.52
C LYS A 123 -9.03 -3.27 2.48
N PHE A 124 -8.99 -2.96 3.78
CA PHE A 124 -8.45 -3.86 4.80
C PHE A 124 -9.28 -5.14 4.96
N ASP A 125 -10.58 -5.10 4.63
CA ASP A 125 -11.46 -6.27 4.66
C ASP A 125 -11.25 -7.17 3.44
N GLN A 126 -10.65 -6.64 2.38
CA GLN A 126 -10.41 -7.32 1.11
C GLN A 126 -8.94 -7.74 0.90
N LEU A 127 -8.02 -7.15 1.67
CA LEU A 127 -6.61 -7.51 1.56
C LEU A 127 -6.37 -8.85 2.27
N PRO A 128 -5.78 -9.86 1.59
CA PRO A 128 -5.37 -11.07 2.25
C PRO A 128 -4.42 -10.73 3.40
N GLN A 129 -4.47 -11.53 4.44
CA GLN A 129 -3.51 -11.41 5.52
C GLN A 129 -2.12 -11.62 4.93
N ALA A 130 -1.29 -10.57 4.98
CA ALA A 130 0.04 -10.68 4.41
C ALA A 130 0.90 -11.63 5.25
N ASP A 131 1.41 -12.66 4.62
CA ASP A 131 2.52 -13.48 5.13
C ASP A 131 3.87 -12.75 4.95
N ALA A 132 3.81 -11.43 4.71
CA ALA A 132 5.00 -10.63 4.56
C ALA A 132 5.80 -10.69 5.85
N THR A 133 6.94 -11.38 5.78
CA THR A 133 7.91 -11.44 6.86
C THR A 133 8.32 -10.00 7.18
N PRO A 134 8.11 -9.51 8.40
CA PRO A 134 8.61 -8.19 8.78
C PRO A 134 10.12 -8.15 8.60
N SER A 135 10.67 -6.98 8.38
CA SER A 135 12.13 -6.79 8.48
C SER A 135 12.60 -7.35 9.83
N PRO A 136 13.77 -8.01 9.92
CA PRO A 136 14.21 -8.62 11.16
C PRO A 136 14.08 -7.64 12.33
N GLY A 137 13.26 -8.02 13.32
CA GLY A 137 13.05 -7.29 14.55
C GLY A 137 12.02 -6.14 14.52
N ALA A 138 11.57 -5.62 13.37
CA ALA A 138 10.64 -4.50 13.32
C ALA A 138 9.56 -4.68 12.26
N ALA A 139 8.32 -4.26 12.56
CA ALA A 139 7.20 -4.29 11.64
C ALA A 139 6.44 -2.95 11.60
N PHE A 140 5.94 -2.60 10.42
CA PHE A 140 4.99 -1.51 10.25
C PHE A 140 3.57 -2.05 10.24
N LEU A 141 2.68 -1.44 11.01
CA LEU A 141 1.29 -1.85 11.13
C LEU A 141 0.37 -0.65 10.92
N THR A 142 -0.33 -0.63 9.81
CA THR A 142 -1.32 0.41 9.56
C THR A 142 -2.57 0.14 10.40
N VAL A 143 -2.92 1.07 11.26
CA VAL A 143 -4.07 1.00 12.15
C VAL A 143 -5.18 1.97 11.74
N GLN A 144 -4.82 3.03 11.02
CA GLN A 144 -5.74 4.06 10.56
C GLN A 144 -5.33 4.55 9.18
N GLU A 145 -6.29 4.82 8.32
CA GLU A 145 -6.06 5.37 6.97
C GLU A 145 -7.10 6.43 6.65
N GLY A 146 -6.73 7.37 5.76
CA GLY A 146 -7.57 8.49 5.40
C GLY A 146 -7.62 9.58 6.47
N CYS A 147 -8.35 10.67 6.21
CA CYS A 147 -8.49 11.77 7.17
C CYS A 147 -9.64 12.71 6.76
N ASP A 148 -10.51 13.05 7.71
CA ASP A 148 -11.66 13.93 7.50
C ASP A 148 -11.40 15.38 7.93
N ARG A 149 -10.14 15.78 8.20
CA ARG A 149 -9.83 17.13 8.64
C ARG A 149 -9.80 18.18 7.54
N PHE A 150 -9.64 17.79 6.30
CA PHE A 150 -9.62 18.69 5.13
C PHE A 150 -8.78 19.95 5.32
N CYS A 151 -7.58 19.82 5.93
CA CYS A 151 -6.65 20.95 6.07
C CYS A 151 -6.31 21.50 4.67
N THR A 152 -6.21 22.84 4.54
CA THR A 152 -6.14 23.55 3.24
C THR A 152 -5.00 23.13 2.32
N PHE A 153 -3.90 22.61 2.86
CA PHE A 153 -2.72 22.14 2.12
C PHE A 153 -2.65 20.62 1.97
N CYS A 154 -3.62 19.87 2.51
CA CYS A 154 -3.48 18.44 2.68
C CYS A 154 -4.23 17.66 1.58
N VAL A 155 -3.50 16.82 0.86
CA VAL A 155 -4.05 15.98 -0.21
C VAL A 155 -4.64 14.64 0.31
N VAL A 156 -4.44 14.28 1.58
CA VAL A 156 -4.82 12.99 2.15
C VAL A 156 -6.29 12.62 1.93
N PRO A 157 -7.29 13.49 2.17
CA PRO A 157 -8.69 13.13 1.93
C PRO A 157 -8.97 12.72 0.48
N TYR A 158 -8.24 13.29 -0.47
CA TYR A 158 -8.41 13.05 -1.91
C TYR A 158 -7.63 11.84 -2.42
N THR A 159 -6.58 11.40 -1.70
CA THR A 159 -5.71 10.30 -2.13
C THR A 159 -5.87 9.03 -1.30
N ARG A 160 -6.29 9.17 -0.05
CA ARG A 160 -6.52 8.04 0.87
C ARG A 160 -7.99 7.88 1.28
N GLY A 161 -8.82 8.88 0.98
CA GLY A 161 -10.24 8.88 1.28
C GLY A 161 -10.58 9.29 2.71
N PRO A 162 -11.83 9.02 3.13
CA PRO A 162 -12.31 9.30 4.48
C PRO A 162 -11.52 8.51 5.52
N GLU A 163 -11.57 9.00 6.76
CA GLU A 163 -10.92 8.33 7.87
C GLU A 163 -11.55 6.95 8.11
N TYR A 164 -10.69 5.95 8.25
CA TYR A 164 -11.05 4.60 8.62
C TYR A 164 -10.09 4.08 9.69
N SER A 165 -10.61 3.84 10.89
CA SER A 165 -9.89 3.18 11.98
C SER A 165 -10.17 1.69 11.97
N ARG A 166 -9.14 0.88 11.83
CA ARG A 166 -9.28 -0.58 11.78
C ARG A 166 -9.82 -1.13 13.11
N PRO A 167 -10.67 -2.19 13.08
CA PRO A 167 -11.12 -2.86 14.30
C PRO A 167 -9.94 -3.35 15.15
N VAL A 168 -10.07 -3.20 16.46
CA VAL A 168 -9.02 -3.54 17.43
C VAL A 168 -8.56 -4.99 17.30
N ALA A 169 -9.51 -5.92 17.19
CA ALA A 169 -9.21 -7.34 17.04
C ALA A 169 -8.34 -7.61 15.81
N SER A 170 -8.63 -6.97 14.68
CA SER A 170 -7.85 -7.13 13.44
C SER A 170 -6.42 -6.60 13.58
N VAL A 171 -6.25 -5.47 14.29
CA VAL A 171 -4.93 -4.88 14.56
C VAL A 171 -4.11 -5.76 15.49
N VAL A 172 -4.72 -6.23 16.59
CA VAL A 172 -4.05 -7.09 17.58
C VAL A 172 -3.65 -8.42 16.92
N ALA A 173 -4.55 -9.07 16.19
CA ALA A 173 -4.25 -10.32 15.50
C ALA A 173 -3.08 -10.18 14.48
N GLU A 174 -3.00 -9.05 13.78
CA GLU A 174 -1.87 -8.80 12.88
C GLU A 174 -0.56 -8.54 13.64
N ALA A 175 -0.62 -7.84 14.77
CA ALA A 175 0.54 -7.61 15.64
C ALA A 175 1.06 -8.93 16.27
N GLU A 176 0.16 -9.83 16.70
CA GLU A 176 0.51 -11.16 17.21
C GLU A 176 1.23 -12.00 16.16
N ARG A 177 0.74 -11.98 14.91
CA ARG A 177 1.43 -12.66 13.80
C ARG A 177 2.81 -12.09 13.56
N TYR A 178 2.99 -10.77 13.57
CA TYR A 178 4.31 -10.17 13.43
C TYR A 178 5.24 -10.55 14.56
N SER A 179 4.74 -10.64 15.81
CA SER A 179 5.51 -11.14 16.94
C SER A 179 5.94 -12.60 16.73
N ALA A 180 5.03 -13.47 16.28
CA ALA A 180 5.32 -14.86 15.98
C ALA A 180 6.37 -15.03 14.85
N LEU A 181 6.42 -14.09 13.92
CA LEU A 181 7.44 -14.01 12.86
C LEU A 181 8.75 -13.33 13.30
N GLY A 182 8.89 -13.01 14.59
CA GLY A 182 10.12 -12.47 15.17
C GLY A 182 10.21 -10.95 15.27
N ALA A 183 9.13 -10.21 14.99
CA ALA A 183 9.10 -8.77 15.24
C ALA A 183 9.13 -8.49 16.75
N ARG A 184 10.00 -7.58 17.17
CA ARG A 184 10.14 -7.07 18.56
C ARG A 184 9.64 -5.64 18.69
N GLU A 185 9.60 -4.92 17.58
CA GLU A 185 9.12 -3.55 17.50
C GLU A 185 7.94 -3.46 16.52
N ILE A 186 6.85 -2.82 16.95
CA ILE A 186 5.71 -2.48 16.08
C ILE A 186 5.60 -0.96 15.97
N THR A 187 5.65 -0.44 14.73
CA THR A 187 5.34 0.95 14.45
C THR A 187 3.91 1.08 13.92
N LEU A 188 3.05 1.73 14.71
CA LEU A 188 1.65 1.98 14.34
C LEU A 188 1.59 3.14 13.34
N LEU A 189 0.94 2.93 12.21
CA LEU A 189 0.86 3.89 11.11
C LEU A 189 -0.57 4.39 10.90
N GLY A 190 -0.69 5.69 10.62
CA GLY A 190 -1.92 6.35 10.20
C GLY A 190 -1.64 7.72 9.61
N GLN A 191 -2.57 8.29 8.82
CA GLN A 191 -2.46 9.67 8.35
C GLN A 191 -2.76 10.69 9.45
N ASN A 192 -3.60 10.31 10.40
CA ASN A 192 -3.90 11.06 11.62
C ASN A 192 -4.05 10.06 12.77
N VAL A 193 -2.96 9.36 13.09
CA VAL A 193 -2.97 8.20 13.99
C VAL A 193 -3.56 8.49 15.37
N ASN A 194 -3.41 9.72 15.89
CA ASN A 194 -4.00 10.12 17.18
C ASN A 194 -5.52 10.18 17.16
N ALA A 195 -6.15 10.25 15.99
CA ALA A 195 -7.61 10.19 15.88
C ALA A 195 -8.14 8.73 15.82
N TYR A 196 -7.27 7.73 15.95
CA TYR A 196 -7.70 6.34 15.95
C TYR A 196 -8.83 6.09 16.97
N HIS A 197 -9.89 5.44 16.49
CA HIS A 197 -11.08 5.09 17.28
C HIS A 197 -11.68 3.74 16.81
N GLY A 198 -10.83 2.72 16.74
CA GLY A 198 -11.22 1.40 16.23
C GLY A 198 -12.31 0.73 17.07
N ALA A 199 -13.23 0.02 16.38
CA ALA A 199 -14.30 -0.75 17.03
C ALA A 199 -13.70 -1.83 17.95
N ASP A 200 -14.27 -1.96 19.14
CA ASP A 200 -13.94 -2.98 20.13
C ASP A 200 -15.01 -4.08 20.17
N GLU A 201 -14.64 -5.26 20.56
CA GLU A 201 -15.53 -6.42 20.71
C GLU A 201 -16.66 -6.21 21.71
N ALA A 202 -16.48 -5.31 22.68
CA ALA A 202 -17.49 -4.91 23.65
C ALA A 202 -18.60 -4.00 23.07
N GLY A 203 -18.58 -3.71 21.76
CA GLY A 203 -19.60 -2.89 21.08
C GLY A 203 -19.35 -1.38 21.17
N GLY A 204 -18.17 -0.96 21.65
CA GLY A 204 -17.73 0.43 21.69
C GLY A 204 -16.57 0.69 20.73
N SER A 205 -15.89 1.80 20.92
CA SER A 205 -14.61 2.11 20.27
C SER A 205 -13.55 2.48 21.29
N ILE A 206 -12.29 2.20 20.98
CA ILE A 206 -11.15 2.61 21.82
C ILE A 206 -10.22 3.54 21.05
N GLY A 207 -9.64 4.48 21.78
CA GLY A 207 -8.63 5.40 21.22
C GLY A 207 -7.24 4.78 21.16
N LEU A 208 -6.31 5.54 20.55
CA LEU A 208 -4.93 5.12 20.32
C LEU A 208 -4.21 4.63 21.58
N GLY A 209 -4.37 5.33 22.72
CA GLY A 209 -3.70 4.94 23.98
C GLY A 209 -4.08 3.54 24.45
N ALA A 210 -5.35 3.17 24.38
CA ALA A 210 -5.81 1.84 24.73
C ALA A 210 -5.34 0.78 23.72
N LEU A 211 -5.28 1.13 22.43
CA LEU A 211 -4.71 0.25 21.41
C LEU A 211 -3.22 -0.02 21.68
N ILE A 212 -2.43 1.03 21.95
CA ILE A 212 -1.01 0.89 22.29
C ILE A 212 -0.82 -0.06 23.46
N ALA A 213 -1.64 0.07 24.53
CA ALA A 213 -1.56 -0.81 25.68
C ALA A 213 -1.82 -2.28 25.32
N ARG A 214 -2.80 -2.55 24.45
CA ARG A 214 -3.09 -3.92 23.97
C ARG A 214 -1.97 -4.49 23.12
N VAL A 215 -1.40 -3.71 22.20
CA VAL A 215 -0.27 -4.15 21.36
C VAL A 215 0.99 -4.37 22.21
N ALA A 216 1.25 -3.49 23.20
CA ALA A 216 2.39 -3.64 24.08
C ALA A 216 2.30 -4.85 25.04
N ALA A 217 1.09 -5.34 25.28
CA ALA A 217 0.87 -6.54 26.10
C ALA A 217 1.13 -7.87 25.35
N ILE A 218 1.33 -7.83 24.04
CA ILE A 218 1.61 -9.00 23.21
C ILE A 218 2.99 -9.55 23.57
N THR A 219 3.04 -10.84 23.92
CA THR A 219 4.30 -11.53 24.22
C THR A 219 5.28 -11.42 23.05
N GLY A 220 6.50 -11.00 23.33
CA GLY A 220 7.56 -10.83 22.33
C GLY A 220 7.67 -9.43 21.75
N ILE A 221 6.69 -8.54 21.94
CA ILE A 221 6.80 -7.13 21.57
C ILE A 221 7.50 -6.35 22.70
N GLU A 222 8.60 -5.70 22.37
CA GLU A 222 9.43 -4.94 23.32
C GLU A 222 9.24 -3.43 23.16
N ARG A 223 8.74 -3.01 21.98
CA ARG A 223 8.55 -1.58 21.69
C ARG A 223 7.35 -1.35 20.77
N VAL A 224 6.56 -0.34 21.09
CA VAL A 224 5.52 0.23 20.22
C VAL A 224 5.86 1.69 19.92
N ARG A 225 5.74 2.07 18.67
CA ARG A 225 5.96 3.43 18.18
C ARG A 225 4.74 3.96 17.45
#